data_2835f386b98ec3c39367ae4341b7bde3
#
_entry.id   2835f386b98ec3c39367ae4341b7bde3
#
_cell.length_a   1.000
_cell.length_b   1.000
_cell.length_c   1.000
_cell.angle_alpha   90.00
_cell.angle_beta   90.00
_cell.angle_gamma   90.00
#
_symmetry.space_group_name_H-M   'P 1'
#
loop_
_entity.id
_entity.type
_entity.pdbx_description
1 polymer ?
#
loop_
_entity_poly.entity_id
_entity_poly.type
_entity_poly.pdbx_seq_one_letter_code
_entity_poly.pdbx_strand_id
1 'polypeptide(L)'
;MKAVVIHATGGPEQLTVADMADPVPGPGEVLLDVAYAGCNWADTQVRMGIYPHAMTYPMVLGFEVSGTVAALGPGVTGVTVGDKVASFPEKGGAYAEKCVAPAVGLIKLPDGVGLDVGAAFPIQALTAYHMLWTIYGLERRDTVLVNAIGGGVGLACTQLAVHAGARVIGTTGTPGKEKRALAYGASRVVVTSQEDFEKAVLDFTKGKGVDLAIDSYGATMLDRTFNVVRKLGHVISIGEAEGQPFKNIRERILPRSQTFTRLHLGHVDHASPEWQAGVDHVLAGIAEGWLKVPIEAVFPLGQAADMHRRLEGRHVAGKLLLRAAAPG
;
A
#
# COMPACT_ATOMS: atom_id res chain seq x y z
N MET A 1 -12.33 19.53 15.54
CA MET A 1 -11.10 19.18 14.81
C MET A 1 -11.17 19.66 13.37
N LYS A 2 -10.02 19.92 12.75
CA LYS A 2 -9.94 20.11 11.30
C LYS A 2 -9.82 18.76 10.58
N ALA A 3 -10.54 18.61 9.46
CA ALA A 3 -10.52 17.42 8.63
C ALA A 3 -10.61 17.77 7.14
N VAL A 4 -10.05 16.93 6.29
CA VAL A 4 -10.21 17.02 4.84
C VAL A 4 -11.43 16.21 4.43
N VAL A 5 -12.44 16.89 3.93
CA VAL A 5 -13.76 16.35 3.66
C VAL A 5 -14.05 16.38 2.17
N ILE A 6 -14.72 15.34 1.67
CA ILE A 6 -15.36 15.34 0.35
C ILE A 6 -16.88 15.26 0.51
N HIS A 7 -17.58 16.02 -0.33
CA HIS A 7 -19.06 16.06 -0.36
C HIS A 7 -19.64 15.36 -1.58
N ALA A 8 -18.80 15.03 -2.54
CA ALA A 8 -19.12 14.30 -3.76
C ALA A 8 -17.84 13.67 -4.33
N THR A 9 -17.99 12.74 -5.25
CA THR A 9 -16.86 12.25 -6.07
C THR A 9 -16.38 13.31 -7.04
N GLY A 10 -15.10 13.30 -7.39
CA GLY A 10 -14.55 14.23 -8.36
C GLY A 10 -13.03 14.31 -8.35
N GLY A 11 -12.52 15.42 -8.90
CA GLY A 11 -11.09 15.72 -8.93
C GLY A 11 -10.53 16.14 -7.56
N PRO A 12 -9.21 16.45 -7.48
CA PRO A 12 -8.57 16.86 -6.23
C PRO A 12 -9.20 18.10 -5.56
N GLU A 13 -9.92 18.93 -6.31
CA GLU A 13 -10.66 20.11 -5.81
C GLU A 13 -11.79 19.76 -4.82
N GLN A 14 -12.24 18.51 -4.79
CA GLN A 14 -13.22 18.04 -3.81
C GLN A 14 -12.65 17.95 -2.39
N LEU A 15 -11.32 17.89 -2.24
CA LEU A 15 -10.64 17.81 -0.95
C LEU A 15 -10.62 19.19 -0.28
N THR A 16 -11.55 19.42 0.61
CA THR A 16 -11.71 20.71 1.32
C THR A 16 -11.51 20.53 2.82
N VAL A 17 -10.85 21.49 3.45
CA VAL A 17 -10.71 21.50 4.92
C VAL A 17 -11.98 22.06 5.55
N ALA A 18 -12.53 21.33 6.52
CA ALA A 18 -13.68 21.74 7.29
C ALA A 18 -13.45 21.55 8.80
N ASP A 19 -14.16 22.34 9.60
CA ASP A 19 -14.26 22.11 11.04
C ASP A 19 -15.35 21.07 11.29
N MET A 20 -14.95 19.97 11.93
CA MET A 20 -15.82 18.84 12.28
C MET A 20 -15.85 18.64 13.80
N ALA A 21 -16.92 18.03 14.32
CA ALA A 21 -16.91 17.53 15.68
C ALA A 21 -15.81 16.49 15.88
N ASP A 22 -15.20 16.45 17.06
CA ASP A 22 -14.26 15.37 17.37
C ASP A 22 -15.01 14.04 17.38
N PRO A 23 -14.49 12.99 16.74
CA PRO A 23 -15.13 11.69 16.76
C PRO A 23 -14.96 11.02 18.14
N VAL A 24 -15.94 10.18 18.50
CA VAL A 24 -15.93 9.44 19.76
C VAL A 24 -15.72 7.96 19.46
N PRO A 25 -14.72 7.30 20.08
CA PRO A 25 -14.48 5.88 19.85
C PRO A 25 -15.60 5.02 20.44
N GLY A 26 -16.16 4.13 19.65
CA GLY A 26 -17.13 3.12 20.05
C GLY A 26 -16.46 1.89 20.70
N PRO A 27 -17.28 0.85 21.03
CA PRO A 27 -16.73 -0.40 21.57
C PRO A 27 -15.70 -1.02 20.64
N GLY A 28 -14.51 -1.36 21.19
CA GLY A 28 -13.41 -1.95 20.43
C GLY A 28 -12.63 -0.96 19.53
N GLU A 29 -12.88 0.34 19.65
CA GLU A 29 -12.20 1.38 18.90
C GLU A 29 -11.34 2.27 19.80
N VAL A 30 -10.34 2.93 19.22
CA VAL A 30 -9.51 3.94 19.87
C VAL A 30 -9.64 5.27 19.15
N LEU A 31 -9.49 6.37 19.89
CA LEU A 31 -9.30 7.70 19.32
C LEU A 31 -7.81 7.99 19.24
N LEU A 32 -7.34 8.45 18.09
CA LEU A 32 -5.97 8.86 17.84
C LEU A 32 -5.90 10.38 17.68
N ASP A 33 -4.95 11.02 18.36
CA ASP A 33 -4.44 12.31 17.92
C ASP A 33 -3.49 12.04 16.76
N VAL A 34 -3.87 12.48 15.56
CA VAL A 34 -3.18 12.16 14.32
C VAL A 34 -1.93 13.01 14.17
N ALA A 35 -0.79 12.36 14.01
CA ALA A 35 0.45 13.03 13.62
C ALA A 35 0.59 13.09 12.10
N TYR A 36 0.44 11.93 11.45
CA TYR A 36 0.55 11.81 10.00
C TYR A 36 -0.52 10.88 9.43
N ALA A 37 -0.97 11.18 8.22
CA ALA A 37 -1.78 10.28 7.40
C ALA A 37 -1.05 9.94 6.09
N GLY A 38 -1.03 8.67 5.74
CA GLY A 38 -0.41 8.18 4.50
C GLY A 38 -1.34 8.30 3.31
N CYS A 39 -0.82 8.78 2.17
CA CYS A 39 -1.57 8.81 0.92
C CYS A 39 -1.32 7.54 0.09
N ASN A 40 -2.38 6.89 -0.32
CA ASN A 40 -2.37 5.70 -1.15
C ASN A 40 -3.09 5.97 -2.49
N TRP A 41 -2.77 5.17 -3.52
CA TRP A 41 -3.47 5.27 -4.80
C TRP A 41 -4.98 5.03 -4.63
N ALA A 42 -5.36 4.13 -3.72
CA ALA A 42 -6.75 3.86 -3.38
C ALA A 42 -7.50 5.12 -2.91
N ASP A 43 -6.86 6.01 -2.15
CA ASP A 43 -7.49 7.26 -1.70
C ASP A 43 -7.94 8.13 -2.90
N THR A 44 -7.13 8.18 -3.96
CA THR A 44 -7.50 8.91 -5.18
C THR A 44 -8.66 8.26 -5.90
N GLN A 45 -8.69 6.92 -5.95
CA GLN A 45 -9.76 6.16 -6.59
C GLN A 45 -11.08 6.24 -5.80
N VAL A 46 -11.03 6.22 -4.47
CA VAL A 46 -12.20 6.45 -3.60
C VAL A 46 -12.74 7.85 -3.85
N ARG A 47 -11.88 8.89 -3.83
CA ARG A 47 -12.31 10.26 -4.14
C ARG A 47 -12.97 10.36 -5.53
N MET A 48 -12.45 9.66 -6.53
CA MET A 48 -13.02 9.64 -7.88
C MET A 48 -14.29 8.77 -8.02
N GLY A 49 -14.63 7.97 -7.00
CA GLY A 49 -15.78 7.06 -7.03
C GLY A 49 -15.61 5.83 -7.89
N ILE A 50 -14.37 5.45 -8.21
CA ILE A 50 -14.04 4.26 -9.03
C ILE A 50 -13.50 3.10 -8.20
N TYR A 51 -13.22 3.32 -6.91
CA TYR A 51 -12.86 2.25 -5.98
C TYR A 51 -14.13 1.64 -5.36
N PRO A 52 -14.23 0.31 -5.23
CA PRO A 52 -15.41 -0.34 -4.65
C PRO A 52 -15.44 -0.15 -3.12
N HIS A 53 -15.73 1.06 -2.69
CA HIS A 53 -15.85 1.46 -1.29
C HIS A 53 -17.21 2.13 -1.08
N ALA A 54 -17.93 1.71 -0.04
CA ALA A 54 -19.18 2.35 0.33
C ALA A 54 -18.89 3.77 0.86
N MET A 55 -19.51 4.77 0.23
CA MET A 55 -19.32 6.17 0.61
C MET A 55 -20.60 6.77 1.17
N THR A 56 -20.43 7.48 2.29
CA THR A 56 -21.49 8.33 2.87
C THR A 56 -20.92 9.73 2.99
N TYR A 57 -21.59 10.70 2.40
CA TYR A 57 -21.17 12.10 2.44
C TYR A 57 -21.82 12.88 3.60
N PRO A 58 -21.12 13.85 4.20
CA PRO A 58 -19.72 14.18 3.98
C PRO A 58 -18.79 13.07 4.49
N MET A 59 -17.70 12.80 3.74
CA MET A 59 -16.71 11.78 4.10
C MET A 59 -15.36 12.43 4.40
N VAL A 60 -14.76 12.09 5.55
CA VAL A 60 -13.35 12.37 5.82
C VAL A 60 -12.52 11.27 5.16
N LEU A 61 -11.66 11.66 4.23
CA LEU A 61 -10.85 10.71 3.47
C LEU A 61 -9.62 10.23 4.28
N GLY A 62 -8.84 9.33 3.69
CA GLY A 62 -7.58 8.78 4.24
C GLY A 62 -7.77 7.46 4.96
N PHE A 63 -6.97 6.48 4.54
CA PHE A 63 -7.08 5.09 5.01
C PHE A 63 -5.82 4.57 5.69
N GLU A 64 -4.87 5.43 6.03
CA GLU A 64 -3.63 5.07 6.71
C GLU A 64 -3.19 6.20 7.62
N VAL A 65 -2.86 5.88 8.86
CA VAL A 65 -2.65 6.89 9.92
C VAL A 65 -1.59 6.44 10.91
N SER A 66 -0.87 7.38 11.48
CA SER A 66 -0.13 7.22 12.71
C SER A 66 -0.40 8.37 13.65
N GLY A 67 -0.33 8.08 14.93
CA GLY A 67 -0.59 9.07 15.97
C GLY A 67 -0.40 8.52 17.36
N THR A 68 -0.92 9.27 18.32
CA THR A 68 -0.91 8.89 19.73
C THR A 68 -2.33 8.55 20.17
N VAL A 69 -2.50 7.49 20.93
CA VAL A 69 -3.80 7.11 21.49
C VAL A 69 -4.25 8.18 22.47
N ALA A 70 -5.36 8.86 22.17
CA ALA A 70 -5.96 9.92 22.98
C ALA A 70 -7.07 9.41 23.90
N ALA A 71 -7.85 8.40 23.46
CA ALA A 71 -8.90 7.79 24.27
C ALA A 71 -9.14 6.35 23.82
N LEU A 72 -9.71 5.56 24.74
CA LEU A 72 -10.09 4.17 24.52
C LEU A 72 -11.61 4.06 24.55
N GLY A 73 -12.19 3.37 23.58
CA GLY A 73 -13.58 2.95 23.63
C GLY A 73 -13.80 1.78 24.59
N PRO A 74 -15.06 1.47 24.90
CA PRO A 74 -15.40 0.35 25.79
C PRO A 74 -14.79 -0.98 25.30
N GLY A 75 -14.26 -1.77 26.23
CA GLY A 75 -13.72 -3.11 25.96
C GLY A 75 -12.33 -3.16 25.30
N VAL A 76 -11.70 -2.03 25.03
CA VAL A 76 -10.34 -2.00 24.47
C VAL A 76 -9.33 -2.44 25.52
N THR A 77 -8.46 -3.38 25.13
CA THR A 77 -7.33 -3.89 25.93
C THR A 77 -6.06 -3.94 25.07
N GLY A 78 -4.90 -4.13 25.67
CA GLY A 78 -3.62 -4.28 24.95
C GLY A 78 -2.99 -2.97 24.49
N VAL A 79 -3.67 -1.83 24.64
CA VAL A 79 -3.20 -0.49 24.30
C VAL A 79 -3.59 0.51 25.38
N THR A 80 -2.82 1.55 25.56
CA THR A 80 -3.04 2.60 26.59
C THR A 80 -2.99 3.99 25.96
N VAL A 81 -3.64 4.95 26.62
CA VAL A 81 -3.53 6.37 26.25
C VAL A 81 -2.06 6.78 26.32
N GLY A 82 -1.58 7.46 25.27
CA GLY A 82 -0.18 7.85 25.12
C GLY A 82 0.66 6.90 24.24
N ASP A 83 0.17 5.68 23.94
CA ASP A 83 0.87 4.78 23.03
C ASP A 83 0.98 5.38 21.62
N LYS A 84 2.16 5.28 21.01
CA LYS A 84 2.38 5.62 19.60
C LYS A 84 1.99 4.43 18.74
N VAL A 85 1.10 4.67 17.78
CA VAL A 85 0.51 3.61 16.98
C VAL A 85 0.39 3.98 15.51
N ALA A 86 0.30 2.96 14.67
CA ALA A 86 -0.12 3.06 13.28
C ALA A 86 -1.37 2.21 13.04
N SER A 87 -2.17 2.60 12.07
CA SER A 87 -3.38 1.88 11.69
C SER A 87 -3.77 2.17 10.24
N PHE A 88 -4.66 1.34 9.69
CA PHE A 88 -5.35 1.66 8.44
C PHE A 88 -6.86 1.52 8.64
N PRO A 89 -7.55 2.61 9.01
CA PRO A 89 -8.98 2.62 9.23
C PRO A 89 -9.74 2.43 7.92
N GLU A 90 -10.41 1.30 7.76
CA GLU A 90 -11.11 0.94 6.50
C GLU A 90 -12.29 1.86 6.16
N LYS A 91 -12.85 2.54 7.14
CA LYS A 91 -13.94 3.52 6.94
C LYS A 91 -13.44 4.90 6.51
N GLY A 92 -12.12 5.10 6.40
CA GLY A 92 -11.51 6.41 6.21
C GLY A 92 -11.35 7.17 7.53
N GLY A 93 -11.17 8.50 7.44
CA GLY A 93 -11.04 9.36 8.62
C GLY A 93 -9.63 9.81 8.95
N ALA A 94 -8.60 9.30 8.25
CA ALA A 94 -7.21 9.60 8.58
C ALA A 94 -6.78 11.03 8.19
N TYR A 95 -7.42 11.66 7.22
CA TYR A 95 -7.06 13.03 6.82
C TYR A 95 -7.71 14.08 7.75
N ALA A 96 -7.42 13.97 9.04
CA ALA A 96 -7.95 14.81 10.09
C ALA A 96 -6.97 14.96 11.26
N GLU A 97 -7.23 15.88 12.18
CA GLU A 97 -6.46 16.03 13.42
C GLU A 97 -6.71 14.87 14.40
N LYS A 98 -7.89 14.25 14.31
CA LYS A 98 -8.24 13.08 15.12
C LYS A 98 -8.89 12.01 14.24
N CYS A 99 -8.63 10.74 14.56
CA CYS A 99 -9.16 9.61 13.83
C CYS A 99 -9.60 8.50 14.79
N VAL A 100 -10.75 7.89 14.55
CA VAL A 100 -11.15 6.66 15.22
C VAL A 100 -10.64 5.48 14.40
N ALA A 101 -10.00 4.53 15.08
CA ALA A 101 -9.46 3.31 14.47
C ALA A 101 -9.87 2.09 15.30
N PRO A 102 -10.08 0.91 14.67
CA PRO A 102 -10.30 -0.32 15.41
C PRO A 102 -9.05 -0.68 16.23
N ALA A 103 -9.26 -1.15 17.47
CA ALA A 103 -8.16 -1.64 18.31
C ALA A 103 -7.57 -2.94 17.77
N VAL A 104 -8.38 -3.76 17.10
CA VAL A 104 -7.91 -4.95 16.35
C VAL A 104 -7.10 -4.50 15.15
N GLY A 105 -5.89 -5.04 15.01
CA GLY A 105 -4.97 -4.67 13.94
C GLY A 105 -4.21 -3.35 14.16
N LEU A 106 -4.40 -2.70 15.31
CA LEU A 106 -3.60 -1.54 15.69
C LEU A 106 -2.14 -1.95 15.89
N ILE A 107 -1.22 -1.20 15.28
CA ILE A 107 0.21 -1.51 15.29
C ILE A 107 0.89 -0.58 16.29
N LYS A 108 1.37 -1.11 17.41
CA LYS A 108 2.20 -0.34 18.36
C LYS A 108 3.57 -0.11 17.72
N LEU A 109 3.99 1.15 17.68
CA LEU A 109 5.27 1.50 17.12
C LEU A 109 6.35 1.35 18.21
N PRO A 110 7.40 0.54 17.95
CA PRO A 110 8.51 0.41 18.88
C PRO A 110 9.33 1.70 18.97
N ASP A 111 10.10 1.84 20.04
CA ASP A 111 11.04 2.93 20.18
C ASP A 111 11.99 2.97 18.97
N GLY A 112 12.24 4.19 18.46
CA GLY A 112 13.07 4.41 17.28
C GLY A 112 12.31 4.43 15.96
N VAL A 113 11.05 3.98 15.90
CA VAL A 113 10.18 4.14 14.72
C VAL A 113 9.37 5.43 14.87
N GLY A 114 9.64 6.39 13.98
CA GLY A 114 8.94 7.68 13.97
C GLY A 114 7.48 7.55 13.52
N LEU A 115 6.64 8.49 13.95
CA LEU A 115 5.24 8.53 13.52
C LEU A 115 5.10 8.76 12.01
N ASP A 116 6.03 9.45 11.36
CA ASP A 116 6.08 9.60 9.92
C ASP A 116 6.25 8.25 9.20
N VAL A 117 7.19 7.43 9.68
CA VAL A 117 7.36 6.04 9.20
C VAL A 117 6.11 5.22 9.51
N GLY A 118 5.51 5.39 10.70
CA GLY A 118 4.26 4.74 11.11
C GLY A 118 3.08 4.99 10.18
N ALA A 119 2.99 6.16 9.55
CA ALA A 119 1.95 6.46 8.55
C ALA A 119 2.34 6.04 7.12
N ALA A 120 3.52 5.48 6.91
CA ALA A 120 4.04 5.23 5.58
C ALA A 120 4.15 3.74 5.21
N PHE A 121 4.20 2.83 6.18
CA PHE A 121 4.45 1.42 5.90
C PHE A 121 3.21 0.51 5.94
N PRO A 122 2.17 0.72 6.79
CA PRO A 122 1.16 -0.31 7.04
C PRO A 122 0.54 -0.87 5.77
N ILE A 123 -0.11 -0.03 4.96
CA ILE A 123 -0.76 -0.51 3.73
C ILE A 123 0.26 -1.09 2.75
N GLN A 124 1.37 -0.41 2.52
CA GLN A 124 2.30 -0.81 1.47
C GLN A 124 3.11 -2.05 1.85
N ALA A 125 3.70 -2.08 3.04
CA ALA A 125 4.57 -3.18 3.44
C ALA A 125 3.80 -4.42 3.86
N LEU A 126 2.65 -4.29 4.55
CA LEU A 126 1.84 -5.45 4.91
C LEU A 126 1.15 -6.06 3.69
N THR A 127 0.68 -5.25 2.71
CA THR A 127 0.21 -5.78 1.43
C THR A 127 1.31 -6.61 0.76
N ALA A 128 2.54 -6.09 0.71
CA ALA A 128 3.67 -6.80 0.15
C ALA A 128 3.98 -8.10 0.91
N TYR A 129 3.99 -8.06 2.24
CA TYR A 129 4.22 -9.24 3.07
C TYR A 129 3.17 -10.32 2.82
N HIS A 130 1.88 -9.97 2.88
CA HIS A 130 0.81 -10.95 2.71
C HIS A 130 0.76 -11.54 1.30
N MET A 131 1.10 -10.77 0.25
CA MET A 131 1.26 -11.33 -1.09
C MET A 131 2.36 -12.38 -1.14
N LEU A 132 3.51 -12.07 -0.55
CA LEU A 132 4.71 -12.92 -0.65
C LEU A 132 4.57 -14.19 0.19
N TRP A 133 4.09 -14.11 1.42
CA TRP A 133 4.07 -15.26 2.34
C TRP A 133 2.68 -15.84 2.56
N THR A 134 1.68 -15.04 2.91
CA THR A 134 0.35 -15.58 3.23
C THR A 134 -0.36 -16.16 2.01
N ILE A 135 -0.21 -15.51 0.85
CA ILE A 135 -0.90 -15.93 -0.39
C ILE A 135 -0.03 -16.90 -1.19
N TYR A 136 1.24 -16.58 -1.41
CA TYR A 136 2.09 -17.30 -2.34
C TYR A 136 2.99 -18.34 -1.64
N GLY A 137 3.56 -18.02 -0.49
CA GLY A 137 4.56 -18.86 0.17
C GLY A 137 5.93 -18.74 -0.51
N LEU A 138 6.48 -17.53 -0.57
CA LEU A 138 7.74 -17.20 -1.25
C LEU A 138 8.90 -18.09 -0.79
N GLU A 139 9.61 -18.66 -1.75
CA GLU A 139 10.83 -19.45 -1.53
C GLU A 139 12.08 -18.69 -2.00
N ARG A 140 13.22 -19.02 -1.40
CA ARG A 140 14.52 -18.34 -1.66
C ARG A 140 14.95 -18.30 -3.12
N ARG A 141 14.59 -19.30 -3.93
CA ARG A 141 15.00 -19.40 -5.34
C ARG A 141 14.00 -18.85 -6.34
N ASP A 142 12.89 -18.36 -5.86
CA ASP A 142 11.83 -17.82 -6.73
C ASP A 142 12.29 -16.60 -7.51
N THR A 143 11.72 -16.43 -8.67
CA THR A 143 11.84 -15.22 -9.48
C THR A 143 10.50 -14.49 -9.47
N VAL A 144 10.51 -13.27 -8.97
CA VAL A 144 9.31 -12.42 -8.80
C VAL A 144 9.33 -11.28 -9.80
N LEU A 145 8.26 -11.14 -10.56
CA LEU A 145 7.97 -9.96 -11.36
C LEU A 145 7.14 -8.97 -10.54
N VAL A 146 7.57 -7.73 -10.45
CA VAL A 146 6.82 -6.67 -9.77
C VAL A 146 6.47 -5.57 -10.76
N ASN A 147 5.20 -5.48 -11.17
CA ASN A 147 4.71 -4.37 -11.98
C ASN A 147 4.55 -3.12 -11.11
N ALA A 148 4.80 -1.94 -11.70
CA ALA A 148 4.90 -0.68 -10.98
C ALA A 148 5.93 -0.71 -9.81
N ILE A 149 7.08 -1.34 -10.03
CA ILE A 149 8.12 -1.59 -9.02
C ILE A 149 8.59 -0.32 -8.30
N GLY A 150 8.53 0.84 -8.95
CA GLY A 150 8.91 2.13 -8.37
C GLY A 150 7.86 2.77 -7.45
N GLY A 151 6.68 2.15 -7.29
CA GLY A 151 5.65 2.58 -6.33
C GLY A 151 5.90 2.02 -4.93
N GLY A 152 5.14 2.49 -3.93
CA GLY A 152 5.37 2.11 -2.54
C GLY A 152 5.26 0.62 -2.27
N VAL A 153 4.20 -0.05 -2.73
CA VAL A 153 4.06 -1.52 -2.61
C VAL A 153 5.16 -2.24 -3.39
N GLY A 154 5.49 -1.76 -4.60
CA GLY A 154 6.55 -2.35 -5.42
C GLY A 154 7.93 -2.29 -4.76
N LEU A 155 8.26 -1.15 -4.14
CA LEU A 155 9.52 -0.99 -3.39
C LEU A 155 9.55 -1.87 -2.12
N ALA A 156 8.42 -2.03 -1.43
CA ALA A 156 8.32 -2.93 -0.29
C ALA A 156 8.47 -4.40 -0.72
N CYS A 157 7.73 -4.84 -1.76
CA CYS A 157 7.86 -6.18 -2.34
C CYS A 157 9.30 -6.49 -2.75
N THR A 158 9.98 -5.52 -3.39
CA THR A 158 11.38 -5.70 -3.81
C THR A 158 12.27 -6.01 -2.62
N GLN A 159 12.22 -5.19 -1.58
CA GLN A 159 13.08 -5.35 -0.40
C GLN A 159 12.79 -6.66 0.36
N LEU A 160 11.51 -6.94 0.57
CA LEU A 160 11.08 -8.18 1.25
C LEU A 160 11.51 -9.43 0.48
N ALA A 161 11.25 -9.47 -0.83
CA ALA A 161 11.61 -10.63 -1.67
C ALA A 161 13.14 -10.81 -1.79
N VAL A 162 13.88 -9.71 -1.95
CA VAL A 162 15.37 -9.75 -2.01
C VAL A 162 15.94 -10.20 -0.67
N HIS A 163 15.41 -9.72 0.45
CA HIS A 163 15.85 -10.15 1.79
C HIS A 163 15.61 -11.65 2.00
N ALA A 164 14.50 -12.19 1.50
CA ALA A 164 14.22 -13.62 1.50
C ALA A 164 15.10 -14.45 0.55
N GLY A 165 15.91 -13.78 -0.29
CA GLY A 165 16.83 -14.42 -1.26
C GLY A 165 16.20 -14.76 -2.60
N ALA A 166 15.02 -14.24 -2.91
CA ALA A 166 14.39 -14.33 -4.22
C ALA A 166 15.03 -13.36 -5.21
N ARG A 167 14.88 -13.62 -6.51
CA ARG A 167 15.32 -12.75 -7.60
C ARG A 167 14.17 -11.86 -8.04
N VAL A 168 14.38 -10.56 -8.06
CA VAL A 168 13.33 -9.60 -8.43
C VAL A 168 13.66 -8.96 -9.77
N ILE A 169 12.70 -9.01 -10.69
CA ILE A 169 12.64 -8.19 -11.89
C ILE A 169 11.35 -7.34 -11.81
N GLY A 170 11.39 -6.10 -12.29
CA GLY A 170 10.18 -5.28 -12.25
C GLY A 170 10.00 -4.40 -13.45
N THR A 171 8.84 -3.75 -13.51
CA THR A 171 8.50 -2.80 -14.58
C THR A 171 8.18 -1.43 -14.01
N THR A 172 8.52 -0.38 -14.77
CA THR A 172 8.04 0.98 -14.53
C THR A 172 7.74 1.67 -15.85
N GLY A 173 6.67 2.45 -15.91
CA GLY A 173 6.37 3.27 -17.10
C GLY A 173 7.15 4.60 -17.14
N THR A 174 7.63 5.06 -15.98
CA THR A 174 8.27 6.37 -15.83
C THR A 174 9.78 6.22 -15.68
N PRO A 175 10.60 6.73 -16.62
CA PRO A 175 12.05 6.75 -16.48
C PRO A 175 12.49 7.45 -15.19
N GLY A 176 13.53 6.93 -14.55
CA GLY A 176 14.07 7.44 -13.28
C GLY A 176 13.53 6.73 -12.04
N LYS A 177 12.35 6.13 -12.11
CA LYS A 177 11.77 5.38 -10.97
C LYS A 177 12.42 4.01 -10.75
N GLU A 178 13.12 3.49 -11.74
CA GLU A 178 13.91 2.24 -11.65
C GLU A 178 15.04 2.32 -10.64
N LYS A 179 15.63 3.50 -10.46
CA LYS A 179 16.85 3.71 -9.68
C LYS A 179 16.72 3.21 -8.23
N ARG A 180 15.59 3.54 -7.58
CA ARG A 180 15.37 3.16 -6.18
C ARG A 180 15.16 1.66 -6.03
N ALA A 181 14.40 1.03 -6.93
CA ALA A 181 14.20 -0.42 -6.91
C ALA A 181 15.50 -1.19 -7.15
N LEU A 182 16.36 -0.72 -8.09
CA LEU A 182 17.71 -1.28 -8.30
C LEU A 182 18.58 -1.11 -7.04
N ALA A 183 18.55 0.06 -6.40
CA ALA A 183 19.28 0.28 -5.14
C ALA A 183 18.77 -0.61 -3.99
N TYR A 184 17.53 -1.07 -4.04
CA TYR A 184 16.93 -2.00 -3.09
C TYR A 184 17.12 -3.47 -3.48
N GLY A 185 17.95 -3.75 -4.48
CA GLY A 185 18.37 -5.10 -4.85
C GLY A 185 17.58 -5.76 -5.97
N ALA A 186 16.68 -5.05 -6.66
CA ALA A 186 16.08 -5.58 -7.87
C ALA A 186 17.18 -5.95 -8.88
N SER A 187 17.12 -7.17 -9.44
CA SER A 187 18.12 -7.66 -10.38
C SER A 187 18.03 -6.98 -11.75
N ARG A 188 16.82 -6.54 -12.11
CA ARG A 188 16.55 -5.79 -13.35
C ARG A 188 15.26 -4.98 -13.18
N VAL A 189 15.20 -3.80 -13.78
CA VAL A 189 13.97 -3.04 -13.94
C VAL A 189 13.82 -2.64 -15.41
N VAL A 190 12.68 -2.93 -15.98
CA VAL A 190 12.32 -2.63 -17.36
C VAL A 190 11.53 -1.33 -17.39
N VAL A 191 12.00 -0.34 -18.13
CA VAL A 191 11.24 0.88 -18.40
C VAL A 191 10.37 0.63 -19.63
N THR A 192 9.07 0.41 -19.42
CA THR A 192 8.16 -0.10 -20.47
C THR A 192 7.91 0.88 -21.62
N SER A 193 8.23 2.16 -21.44
CA SER A 193 8.24 3.14 -22.53
C SER A 193 9.47 3.04 -23.45
N GLN A 194 10.48 2.25 -23.08
CA GLN A 194 11.77 2.12 -23.80
C GLN A 194 12.05 0.68 -24.23
N GLU A 195 11.47 -0.32 -23.57
CA GLU A 195 11.76 -1.72 -23.80
C GLU A 195 10.49 -2.59 -23.66
N ASP A 196 10.40 -3.63 -24.48
CA ASP A 196 9.31 -4.64 -24.33
C ASP A 196 9.57 -5.51 -23.12
N PHE A 197 8.67 -5.43 -22.14
CA PHE A 197 8.86 -6.12 -20.87
C PHE A 197 8.67 -7.64 -20.97
N GLU A 198 7.82 -8.15 -21.87
CA GLU A 198 7.65 -9.59 -22.04
C GLU A 198 8.94 -10.23 -22.51
N LYS A 199 9.54 -9.64 -23.56
CA LYS A 199 10.84 -10.08 -24.03
C LYS A 199 11.90 -9.99 -22.94
N ALA A 200 11.97 -8.88 -22.22
CA ALA A 200 12.94 -8.66 -21.15
C ALA A 200 12.82 -9.67 -20.01
N VAL A 201 11.59 -9.99 -19.58
CA VAL A 201 11.32 -10.99 -18.52
C VAL A 201 11.66 -12.41 -19.01
N LEU A 202 11.29 -12.77 -20.24
CA LEU A 202 11.62 -14.09 -20.81
C LEU A 202 13.12 -14.26 -21.00
N ASP A 203 13.84 -13.24 -21.47
CA ASP A 203 15.31 -13.27 -21.57
C ASP A 203 15.96 -13.44 -20.18
N PHE A 204 15.49 -12.69 -19.18
CA PHE A 204 15.96 -12.78 -17.80
C PHE A 204 15.75 -14.16 -17.16
N THR A 205 14.66 -14.83 -17.51
CA THR A 205 14.30 -16.16 -17.02
C THR A 205 14.70 -17.29 -17.96
N LYS A 206 15.44 -17.01 -19.03
CA LYS A 206 15.86 -17.97 -20.08
C LYS A 206 14.66 -18.74 -20.66
N GLY A 207 13.56 -18.03 -20.91
CA GLY A 207 12.32 -18.54 -21.49
C GLY A 207 11.39 -19.29 -20.52
N LYS A 208 11.79 -19.48 -19.25
CA LYS A 208 10.96 -20.21 -18.27
C LYS A 208 9.74 -19.42 -17.79
N GLY A 209 9.86 -18.11 -17.74
CA GLY A 209 8.92 -17.23 -17.03
C GLY A 209 9.18 -17.13 -15.52
N VAL A 210 8.52 -16.20 -14.86
CA VAL A 210 8.63 -15.97 -13.41
C VAL A 210 7.75 -16.93 -12.62
N ASP A 211 8.08 -17.15 -11.36
CA ASP A 211 7.31 -17.98 -10.43
C ASP A 211 6.08 -17.24 -9.91
N LEU A 212 6.26 -15.98 -9.53
CA LEU A 212 5.25 -15.07 -9.04
C LEU A 212 5.28 -13.78 -9.84
N ALA A 213 4.11 -13.25 -10.18
CA ALA A 213 3.96 -11.89 -10.68
C ALA A 213 2.98 -11.09 -9.81
N ILE A 214 3.35 -9.87 -9.47
CA ILE A 214 2.53 -8.92 -8.71
C ILE A 214 2.14 -7.79 -9.64
N ASP A 215 0.83 -7.55 -9.76
CA ASP A 215 0.26 -6.52 -10.61
C ASP A 215 -0.60 -5.54 -9.84
N SER A 216 -0.39 -4.25 -10.10
CA SER A 216 -1.20 -3.14 -9.59
C SER A 216 -1.80 -2.27 -10.71
N TYR A 217 -1.47 -2.57 -11.95
CA TYR A 217 -1.97 -1.84 -13.11
C TYR A 217 -3.35 -2.30 -13.54
N GLY A 218 -3.55 -3.61 -13.63
CA GLY A 218 -4.75 -4.22 -14.20
C GLY A 218 -4.75 -4.23 -15.74
N ALA A 219 -5.91 -4.51 -16.31
CA ALA A 219 -6.24 -4.50 -17.74
C ALA A 219 -5.09 -4.96 -18.67
N THR A 220 -4.55 -4.06 -19.49
CA THR A 220 -3.55 -4.38 -20.52
C THR A 220 -2.22 -4.92 -19.97
N MET A 221 -1.74 -4.37 -18.86
CA MET A 221 -0.50 -4.86 -18.25
C MET A 221 -0.70 -6.24 -17.65
N LEU A 222 -1.81 -6.47 -16.96
CA LEU A 222 -2.16 -7.76 -16.37
C LEU A 222 -2.31 -8.84 -17.43
N ASP A 223 -2.95 -8.53 -18.56
CA ASP A 223 -3.09 -9.46 -19.69
C ASP A 223 -1.73 -9.96 -20.19
N ARG A 224 -0.81 -9.04 -20.43
CA ARG A 224 0.56 -9.35 -20.87
C ARG A 224 1.37 -10.08 -19.78
N THR A 225 1.11 -9.81 -18.51
CA THR A 225 1.80 -10.45 -17.37
C THR A 225 1.60 -11.97 -17.38
N PHE A 226 0.43 -12.48 -17.75
CA PHE A 226 0.20 -13.93 -17.85
C PHE A 226 1.13 -14.62 -18.87
N ASN A 227 1.61 -13.91 -19.89
CA ASN A 227 2.52 -14.46 -20.91
C ASN A 227 3.91 -14.78 -20.35
N VAL A 228 4.34 -14.09 -19.30
CA VAL A 228 5.69 -14.20 -18.72
C VAL A 228 5.72 -14.95 -17.40
N VAL A 229 4.58 -15.41 -16.90
CA VAL A 229 4.49 -16.30 -15.74
C VAL A 229 4.57 -17.75 -16.22
N ARG A 230 5.38 -18.58 -15.54
CA ARG A 230 5.57 -19.99 -15.90
C ARG A 230 4.28 -20.81 -15.78
N LYS A 231 4.32 -22.04 -16.30
CA LYS A 231 3.29 -23.05 -16.00
C LYS A 231 3.24 -23.28 -14.49
N LEU A 232 2.02 -23.38 -13.93
CA LEU A 232 1.77 -23.52 -12.50
C LEU A 232 2.31 -22.35 -11.67
N GLY A 233 2.60 -21.19 -12.30
CA GLY A 233 3.01 -19.97 -11.59
C GLY A 233 1.80 -19.17 -11.08
N HIS A 234 2.06 -18.13 -10.32
CA HIS A 234 1.03 -17.37 -9.62
C HIS A 234 1.04 -15.90 -10.07
N VAL A 235 -0.13 -15.33 -10.30
CA VAL A 235 -0.32 -13.90 -10.53
C VAL A 235 -1.18 -13.35 -9.39
N ILE A 236 -0.68 -12.34 -8.69
CA ILE A 236 -1.44 -11.62 -7.65
C ILE A 236 -1.71 -10.20 -8.13
N SER A 237 -2.98 -9.84 -8.23
CA SER A 237 -3.43 -8.48 -8.54
C SER A 237 -3.89 -7.77 -7.28
N ILE A 238 -3.48 -6.52 -7.09
CA ILE A 238 -3.85 -5.67 -5.94
C ILE A 238 -4.53 -4.37 -6.35
N GLY A 239 -4.56 -4.05 -7.64
CA GLY A 239 -5.09 -2.78 -8.12
C GLY A 239 -5.49 -2.83 -9.59
N GLU A 240 -6.18 -1.79 -9.99
CA GLU A 240 -6.59 -1.54 -11.36
C GLU A 240 -6.30 -0.06 -11.67
N ALA A 241 -5.00 0.32 -11.60
CA ALA A 241 -4.58 1.70 -11.80
C ALA A 241 -4.86 2.23 -13.21
N GLU A 242 -5.15 1.34 -14.18
CA GLU A 242 -5.65 1.71 -15.51
C GLU A 242 -7.14 2.08 -15.49
N GLY A 243 -7.85 1.81 -14.39
CA GLY A 243 -9.27 2.13 -14.23
C GLY A 243 -10.23 1.24 -15.04
N GLN A 244 -9.73 0.12 -15.57
CA GLN A 244 -10.53 -0.82 -16.35
C GLN A 244 -10.48 -2.22 -15.73
N PRO A 245 -11.62 -2.92 -15.59
CA PRO A 245 -11.65 -4.27 -15.07
C PRO A 245 -11.03 -5.26 -16.05
N PHE A 246 -10.28 -6.23 -15.53
CA PHE A 246 -9.79 -7.36 -16.31
C PHE A 246 -10.89 -8.44 -16.44
N LYS A 247 -11.23 -8.83 -17.66
CA LYS A 247 -12.44 -9.66 -17.91
C LYS A 247 -12.16 -11.13 -18.19
N ASN A 248 -11.03 -11.50 -18.75
CA ASN A 248 -10.80 -12.82 -19.34
C ASN A 248 -9.86 -13.69 -18.50
N ILE A 249 -10.03 -13.70 -17.17
CA ILE A 249 -9.13 -14.42 -16.24
C ILE A 249 -9.06 -15.91 -16.59
N ARG A 250 -10.23 -16.56 -16.80
CA ARG A 250 -10.31 -17.99 -17.09
C ARG A 250 -9.50 -18.37 -18.34
N GLU A 251 -9.65 -17.61 -19.41
CA GLU A 251 -8.97 -17.84 -20.68
C GLU A 251 -7.45 -17.63 -20.56
N ARG A 252 -7.02 -16.78 -19.63
CA ARG A 252 -5.60 -16.47 -19.41
C ARG A 252 -4.90 -17.52 -18.55
N ILE A 253 -5.54 -18.02 -17.49
CA ILE A 253 -4.92 -18.99 -16.57
C ILE A 253 -4.94 -20.43 -17.11
N LEU A 254 -5.97 -20.80 -17.87
CA LEU A 254 -6.21 -22.17 -18.34
C LEU A 254 -5.04 -22.76 -19.14
N PRO A 255 -4.43 -22.07 -20.13
CA PRO A 255 -3.41 -22.66 -21.00
C PRO A 255 -2.14 -23.09 -20.28
N ARG A 256 -1.87 -22.51 -19.10
CA ARG A 256 -0.66 -22.77 -18.30
C ARG A 256 -0.96 -23.25 -16.90
N SER A 257 -2.23 -23.51 -16.56
CA SER A 257 -2.67 -23.89 -15.21
C SER A 257 -2.15 -22.92 -14.13
N GLN A 258 -2.19 -21.62 -14.43
CA GLN A 258 -1.70 -20.59 -13.52
C GLN A 258 -2.72 -20.33 -12.42
N THR A 259 -2.25 -19.88 -11.26
CA THR A 259 -3.09 -19.37 -10.18
C THR A 259 -3.28 -17.86 -10.34
N PHE A 260 -4.46 -17.37 -10.04
CA PHE A 260 -4.75 -15.94 -9.97
C PHE A 260 -5.40 -15.62 -8.63
N THR A 261 -4.88 -14.61 -7.94
CA THR A 261 -5.47 -14.08 -6.71
C THR A 261 -5.66 -12.57 -6.82
N ARG A 262 -6.83 -12.09 -6.42
CA ARG A 262 -7.08 -10.66 -6.18
C ARG A 262 -7.00 -10.43 -4.68
N LEU A 263 -5.97 -9.71 -4.23
CA LEU A 263 -5.81 -9.36 -2.82
C LEU A 263 -6.37 -7.97 -2.53
N HIS A 264 -7.11 -7.87 -1.44
CA HIS A 264 -7.41 -6.63 -0.72
C HIS A 264 -6.93 -6.82 0.72
N LEU A 265 -6.09 -5.91 1.22
CA LEU A 265 -5.46 -6.07 2.54
C LEU A 265 -6.48 -6.19 3.68
N GLY A 266 -7.59 -5.46 3.60
CA GLY A 266 -8.69 -5.55 4.57
C GLY A 266 -9.39 -6.92 4.65
N HIS A 267 -9.11 -7.86 3.74
CA HIS A 267 -9.59 -9.23 3.83
C HIS A 267 -8.67 -10.15 4.64
N VAL A 268 -7.51 -9.67 5.04
CA VAL A 268 -6.65 -10.39 5.99
C VAL A 268 -7.24 -10.17 7.39
N ASP A 269 -7.45 -11.26 8.12
CA ASP A 269 -7.95 -11.16 9.50
C ASP A 269 -6.89 -10.52 10.40
N HIS A 270 -7.17 -9.30 10.88
CA HIS A 270 -6.25 -8.53 11.72
C HIS A 270 -6.08 -9.11 13.13
N ALA A 271 -6.91 -10.06 13.54
CA ALA A 271 -6.74 -10.81 14.78
C ALA A 271 -5.91 -12.10 14.59
N SER A 272 -5.54 -12.44 13.35
CA SER A 272 -4.86 -13.70 13.04
C SER A 272 -3.37 -13.67 13.39
N PRO A 273 -2.78 -14.86 13.67
CA PRO A 273 -1.33 -15.00 13.81
C PRO A 273 -0.56 -14.55 12.55
N GLU A 274 -1.12 -14.74 11.36
CA GLU A 274 -0.54 -14.34 10.09
C GLU A 274 -0.41 -12.82 9.97
N TRP A 275 -1.42 -12.08 10.44
CA TRP A 275 -1.34 -10.62 10.53
C TRP A 275 -0.22 -10.18 11.47
N GLN A 276 -0.17 -10.74 12.69
CA GLN A 276 0.86 -10.38 13.66
C GLN A 276 2.26 -10.73 13.15
N ALA A 277 2.43 -11.88 12.51
CA ALA A 277 3.71 -12.26 11.90
C ALA A 277 4.14 -11.26 10.82
N GLY A 278 3.20 -10.72 10.03
CA GLY A 278 3.46 -9.68 9.05
C GLY A 278 3.92 -8.38 9.70
N VAL A 279 3.22 -7.96 10.75
CA VAL A 279 3.58 -6.76 11.52
C VAL A 279 4.98 -6.90 12.13
N ASP A 280 5.25 -8.02 12.79
CA ASP A 280 6.54 -8.26 13.44
C ASP A 280 7.69 -8.28 12.43
N HIS A 281 7.51 -8.95 11.29
CA HIS A 281 8.52 -9.03 10.24
C HIS A 281 8.84 -7.66 9.63
N VAL A 282 7.80 -6.87 9.35
CA VAL A 282 7.95 -5.52 8.77
C VAL A 282 8.61 -4.57 9.78
N LEU A 283 8.18 -4.58 11.03
CA LEU A 283 8.78 -3.73 12.08
C LEU A 283 10.23 -4.11 12.37
N ALA A 284 10.54 -5.42 12.42
CA ALA A 284 11.92 -5.89 12.55
C ALA A 284 12.79 -5.37 11.39
N GLY A 285 12.31 -5.49 10.15
CA GLY A 285 13.03 -5.00 8.98
C GLY A 285 13.28 -3.50 8.99
N ILE A 286 12.31 -2.73 9.47
CA ILE A 286 12.46 -1.28 9.64
C ILE A 286 13.50 -0.97 10.74
N ALA A 287 13.40 -1.63 11.89
CA ALA A 287 14.30 -1.40 13.02
C ALA A 287 15.75 -1.80 12.69
N GLU A 288 15.95 -2.93 12.02
CA GLU A 288 17.26 -3.40 11.56
C GLU A 288 17.79 -2.62 10.33
N GLY A 289 16.94 -1.84 9.71
CA GLY A 289 17.28 -0.92 8.63
C GLY A 289 17.45 -1.57 7.25
N TRP A 290 17.10 -2.83 7.04
CA TRP A 290 17.08 -3.43 5.69
C TRP A 290 15.76 -3.14 4.93
N LEU A 291 14.64 -2.91 5.64
CA LEU A 291 13.40 -2.45 5.03
C LEU A 291 13.31 -0.92 5.15
N LYS A 292 13.56 -0.23 4.05
CA LYS A 292 13.45 1.23 3.97
C LYS A 292 12.03 1.64 3.61
N VAL A 293 11.52 2.66 4.28
CA VAL A 293 10.20 3.27 4.01
C VAL A 293 10.44 4.68 3.45
N PRO A 294 10.57 4.85 2.13
CA PRO A 294 10.92 6.13 1.55
C PRO A 294 9.72 7.09 1.58
N ILE A 295 9.82 8.13 2.40
CA ILE A 295 8.89 9.26 2.43
C ILE A 295 9.43 10.33 1.47
N GLU A 296 8.68 10.65 0.41
CA GLU A 296 9.13 11.57 -0.63
C GLU A 296 8.74 13.02 -0.35
N ALA A 297 7.59 13.22 0.28
CA ALA A 297 7.17 14.54 0.72
C ALA A 297 6.12 14.45 1.84
N VAL A 298 6.10 15.50 2.67
CA VAL A 298 5.09 15.72 3.71
C VAL A 298 4.37 17.03 3.39
N PHE A 299 3.06 16.99 3.32
CA PHE A 299 2.19 18.12 3.07
C PHE A 299 1.44 18.51 4.35
N PRO A 300 1.19 19.77 4.61
CA PRO A 300 0.23 20.16 5.65
C PRO A 300 -1.19 19.71 5.26
N LEU A 301 -2.05 19.49 6.26
CA LEU A 301 -3.42 18.99 6.08
C LEU A 301 -4.20 19.77 5.01
N GLY A 302 -4.05 21.10 4.98
CA GLY A 302 -4.70 21.97 4.01
C GLY A 302 -4.25 21.79 2.55
N GLN A 303 -3.19 21.03 2.30
CA GLN A 303 -2.66 20.77 0.96
C GLN A 303 -2.95 19.34 0.46
N ALA A 304 -3.98 18.70 0.97
CA ALA A 304 -4.38 17.36 0.55
C ALA A 304 -4.66 17.26 -0.96
N ALA A 305 -5.25 18.30 -1.55
CA ALA A 305 -5.48 18.38 -2.99
C ALA A 305 -4.17 18.36 -3.80
N ASP A 306 -3.16 19.08 -3.35
CA ASP A 306 -1.84 19.14 -4.03
C ASP A 306 -1.10 17.82 -3.87
N MET A 307 -1.21 17.16 -2.70
CA MET A 307 -0.68 15.83 -2.47
C MET A 307 -1.30 14.81 -3.45
N HIS A 308 -2.62 14.83 -3.64
CA HIS A 308 -3.30 13.95 -4.60
C HIS A 308 -2.86 14.23 -6.04
N ARG A 309 -2.79 15.51 -6.46
CA ARG A 309 -2.27 15.89 -7.79
C ARG A 309 -0.85 15.36 -8.02
N ARG A 310 0.02 15.48 -7.00
CA ARG A 310 1.39 14.96 -7.08
C ARG A 310 1.43 13.45 -7.24
N LEU A 311 0.59 12.69 -6.51
CA LEU A 311 0.51 11.24 -6.63
C LEU A 311 0.00 10.83 -8.03
N GLU A 312 -1.05 11.48 -8.51
CA GLU A 312 -1.66 11.24 -9.83
C GLU A 312 -0.71 11.56 -10.99
N GLY A 313 0.25 12.45 -10.79
CA GLY A 313 1.33 12.72 -11.74
C GLY A 313 2.29 11.57 -11.99
N ARG A 314 2.19 10.46 -11.24
CA ARG A 314 2.96 9.19 -11.39
C ARG A 314 4.48 9.32 -11.28
N HIS A 315 4.99 10.46 -10.76
CA HIS A 315 6.43 10.67 -10.55
C HIS A 315 6.89 10.31 -9.13
N VAL A 316 5.97 9.96 -8.22
CA VAL A 316 6.28 9.60 -6.84
C VAL A 316 6.91 8.21 -6.78
N ALA A 317 8.06 8.10 -6.12
CA ALA A 317 8.77 6.85 -5.87
C ALA A 317 8.92 6.63 -4.35
N GLY A 318 7.82 6.32 -3.68
CA GLY A 318 7.74 6.19 -2.22
C GLY A 318 6.38 6.59 -1.70
N LYS A 319 6.35 7.21 -0.51
CA LYS A 319 5.14 7.63 0.18
C LYS A 319 5.00 9.15 0.23
N LEU A 320 3.77 9.63 0.10
CA LEU A 320 3.38 10.99 0.44
C LEU A 320 2.59 10.97 1.74
N LEU A 321 2.83 11.95 2.60
CA LEU A 321 2.14 12.08 3.88
C LEU A 321 1.43 13.43 3.99
N LEU A 322 0.30 13.44 4.71
CA LEU A 322 -0.26 14.63 5.33
C LEU A 322 0.19 14.71 6.78
N ARG A 323 0.61 15.87 7.22
CA ARG A 323 0.81 16.20 8.63
C ARG A 323 -0.44 16.90 9.14
N ALA A 324 -1.09 16.29 10.14
CA ALA A 324 -2.38 16.76 10.66
C ALA A 324 -2.22 17.96 11.59
N ALA A 325 -1.25 17.93 12.52
CA ALA A 325 -0.97 19.03 13.43
C ALA A 325 0.30 19.79 13.03
N ALA A 326 0.34 21.11 13.33
CA ALA A 326 1.61 21.83 13.32
C ALA A 326 2.53 21.24 14.41
N PRO A 327 3.87 21.19 14.21
CA PRO A 327 4.77 20.85 15.28
C PRO A 327 4.57 21.86 16.40
N GLY A 328 4.17 21.39 17.59
CA GLY A 328 4.09 22.20 18.80
C GLY A 328 5.48 22.67 19.24
#